data_c0f120179341929334e4c446897a88d0
#
_entry.id   c0f120179341929334e4c446897a88d0
#
_cell.length_a   1.000
_cell.length_b   1.000
_cell.length_c   1.000
_cell.angle_alpha   90.00
_cell.angle_beta   90.00
_cell.angle_gamma   90.00
#
_symmetry.space_group_name_H-M   'P 1'
#
loop_
_entity.id
_entity.type
_entity.pdbx_description
1 polymer ?
#
loop_
_entity_poly.entity_id
_entity_poly.type
_entity_poly.pdbx_seq_one_letter_code
_entity_poly.pdbx_strand_id
1 'polypeptide(L)'
;LTFNTDIILASESVARISLLKKHKILAKTVSHEIDEKKMKEELKHLEPEKVVFSLARAKARSVLKTYSMNLIIGSDQILYFDNEILNKPRNIEEGIHQLKRLNGKTHTLISSVYILNNGRFFAKKTKQAVVKMETLKDTQIEKYAENNEEILLTTLGGYRIEEGKLEGIKIISGETEDVMGFPIRYLTKKIKERKKIFVIGNPIKHSVSPNIHNFWIKKNNLNASYEKLQVKNTEINLFAKVIKKDFVLGANITIPLKEKIISIAENIDWAVKNCGAANTLHKRNKQIHASNTDGKGFVNSLMMDHNFKIKGKNVFVIGAGGAAKGIVMALFNAKASKIILSNRNSKRAEDLIRLYKKYNFDLITQPWENKAIPKEINLVVNSTSVGMKLEDKLEFDLSKLNHKSLVYDIVYNNSTTFLMNEAKKNGLRSTNGIDMLLRQAAESFCHWFGFSPTEAQIKKAKNLIELNI
;
A
#
# COMPACT_ATOMS: atom_id res chain seq x y z
N LEU A 1 -5.76 -3.71 -15.32
CA LEU A 1 -4.98 -3.24 -14.16
C LEU A 1 -4.61 -4.43 -13.29
N THR A 2 -3.33 -4.71 -13.14
CA THR A 2 -2.80 -5.78 -12.28
C THR A 2 -2.59 -5.19 -10.88
N PHE A 3 -3.29 -5.76 -9.88
CA PHE A 3 -3.06 -5.42 -8.48
C PHE A 3 -1.91 -6.27 -7.95
N ASN A 4 -0.89 -5.67 -7.37
CA ASN A 4 0.06 -6.42 -6.55
C ASN A 4 -0.68 -6.94 -5.33
N THR A 5 -0.51 -8.23 -5.02
CA THR A 5 -1.13 -8.79 -3.82
C THR A 5 -0.37 -8.33 -2.58
N ASP A 6 -1.07 -7.62 -1.70
CA ASP A 6 -0.57 -7.27 -0.37
C ASP A 6 -1.06 -8.26 0.70
N ILE A 7 -1.72 -9.35 0.28
CA ILE A 7 -2.25 -10.41 1.13
C ILE A 7 -1.27 -11.57 1.14
N ILE A 8 -0.90 -12.00 2.34
CA ILE A 8 -0.03 -13.15 2.60
C ILE A 8 -0.85 -14.22 3.29
N LEU A 9 -0.87 -15.42 2.75
CA LEU A 9 -1.39 -16.61 3.42
C LEU A 9 -0.21 -17.42 3.98
N ALA A 10 -0.10 -17.50 5.30
CA ALA A 10 0.90 -18.32 5.99
C ALA A 10 0.41 -19.78 6.06
N SER A 11 0.31 -20.43 4.91
CA SER A 11 -0.13 -21.82 4.76
C SER A 11 0.15 -22.31 3.33
N GLU A 12 0.48 -23.59 3.21
CA GLU A 12 0.68 -24.30 1.93
C GLU A 12 -0.52 -25.22 1.60
N SER A 13 -1.60 -25.17 2.37
CA SER A 13 -2.79 -25.99 2.16
C SER A 13 -3.44 -25.74 0.81
N VAL A 14 -3.50 -26.77 -0.03
CA VAL A 14 -4.11 -26.72 -1.37
C VAL A 14 -5.58 -26.32 -1.30
N ALA A 15 -6.34 -26.83 -0.32
CA ALA A 15 -7.76 -26.51 -0.10
C ALA A 15 -7.95 -25.01 0.18
N ARG A 16 -7.12 -24.41 1.06
CA ARG A 16 -7.20 -22.98 1.39
C ARG A 16 -6.82 -22.10 0.17
N ILE A 17 -5.80 -22.51 -0.59
CA ILE A 17 -5.39 -21.79 -1.80
C ILE A 17 -6.50 -21.85 -2.85
N SER A 18 -7.13 -23.00 -3.05
CA SER A 18 -8.26 -23.18 -3.95
C SER A 18 -9.45 -22.30 -3.57
N LEU A 19 -9.80 -22.24 -2.28
CA LEU A 19 -10.87 -21.39 -1.79
C LEU A 19 -10.59 -19.89 -2.02
N LEU A 20 -9.36 -19.43 -1.80
CA LEU A 20 -8.98 -18.04 -2.11
C LEU A 20 -9.17 -17.74 -3.61
N LYS A 21 -8.71 -18.64 -4.49
CA LYS A 21 -8.88 -18.51 -5.94
C LYS A 21 -10.36 -18.49 -6.34
N LYS A 22 -11.17 -19.40 -5.81
CA LYS A 22 -12.64 -19.47 -6.05
C LYS A 22 -13.33 -18.14 -5.66
N HIS A 23 -12.88 -17.52 -4.57
CA HIS A 23 -13.40 -16.23 -4.10
C HIS A 23 -12.69 -15.00 -4.74
N LYS A 24 -11.85 -15.20 -5.76
CA LYS A 24 -11.12 -14.15 -6.48
C LYS A 24 -10.22 -13.29 -5.57
N ILE A 25 -9.67 -13.90 -4.52
CA ILE A 25 -8.71 -13.28 -3.60
C ILE A 25 -7.31 -13.70 -4.03
N LEU A 26 -6.54 -12.73 -4.52
CA LEU A 26 -5.12 -12.95 -4.83
C LEU A 26 -4.32 -12.83 -3.52
N ALA A 27 -3.62 -13.88 -3.15
CA ALA A 27 -2.73 -13.92 -2.01
C ALA A 27 -1.41 -14.61 -2.40
N LYS A 28 -0.30 -14.12 -1.85
CA LYS A 28 0.96 -14.83 -1.89
C LYS A 28 0.96 -15.87 -0.77
N THR A 29 1.22 -17.12 -1.11
CA THR A 29 1.39 -18.20 -0.12
C THR A 29 2.83 -18.27 0.34
N VAL A 30 3.03 -18.48 1.63
CA VAL A 30 4.34 -18.62 2.24
C VAL A 30 4.31 -19.72 3.29
N SER A 31 5.40 -20.48 3.40
CA SER A 31 5.59 -21.45 4.46
C SER A 31 5.70 -20.74 5.82
N HIS A 32 5.23 -21.40 6.85
CA HIS A 32 5.38 -20.96 8.25
C HIS A 32 6.48 -21.79 8.94
N GLU A 33 7.13 -21.21 9.94
CA GLU A 33 8.27 -21.81 10.66
C GLU A 33 7.88 -22.39 12.03
N ILE A 34 6.61 -22.80 12.23
CA ILE A 34 6.17 -23.32 13.52
C ILE A 34 6.20 -24.85 13.54
N ASP A 35 6.59 -25.43 14.69
CA ASP A 35 6.43 -26.84 14.98
C ASP A 35 5.01 -27.09 15.52
N GLU A 36 4.09 -27.52 14.62
CA GLU A 36 2.70 -27.75 14.96
C GLU A 36 2.51 -28.91 15.95
N LYS A 37 3.35 -29.95 15.87
CA LYS A 37 3.23 -31.13 16.78
C LYS A 37 3.57 -30.75 18.21
N LYS A 38 4.71 -30.08 18.39
CA LYS A 38 5.13 -29.59 19.69
C LYS A 38 4.10 -28.65 20.29
N MET A 39 3.60 -27.72 19.49
CA MET A 39 2.62 -26.73 19.93
C MET A 39 1.28 -27.37 20.32
N LYS A 40 0.81 -28.38 19.56
CA LYS A 40 -0.41 -29.14 19.93
C LYS A 40 -0.24 -29.88 21.26
N GLU A 41 0.92 -30.48 21.49
CA GLU A 41 1.20 -31.18 22.76
C GLU A 41 1.24 -30.19 23.94
N GLU A 42 1.87 -29.05 23.79
CA GLU A 42 1.90 -27.99 24.82
C GLU A 42 0.50 -27.44 25.14
N LEU A 43 -0.39 -27.41 24.17
CA LEU A 43 -1.73 -26.83 24.29
C LEU A 43 -2.84 -27.86 24.52
N LYS A 44 -2.53 -29.13 24.65
CA LYS A 44 -3.54 -30.23 24.77
C LYS A 44 -4.50 -30.10 25.95
N HIS A 45 -4.11 -29.33 26.98
CA HIS A 45 -4.93 -29.06 28.16
C HIS A 45 -5.99 -27.97 27.93
N LEU A 46 -5.95 -27.28 26.77
CA LEU A 46 -6.90 -26.22 26.42
C LEU A 46 -8.06 -26.77 25.61
N GLU A 47 -9.18 -26.04 25.65
CA GLU A 47 -10.32 -26.29 24.77
C GLU A 47 -9.88 -26.31 23.28
N PRO A 48 -10.45 -27.21 22.45
CA PRO A 48 -10.05 -27.40 21.05
C PRO A 48 -10.05 -26.12 20.23
N GLU A 49 -11.00 -25.19 20.46
CA GLU A 49 -11.07 -23.89 19.79
C GLU A 49 -9.89 -23.01 20.16
N LYS A 50 -9.41 -23.09 21.40
CA LYS A 50 -8.22 -22.32 21.83
C LYS A 50 -6.94 -22.87 21.20
N VAL A 51 -6.87 -24.21 21.05
CA VAL A 51 -5.74 -24.88 20.39
C VAL A 51 -5.64 -24.41 18.93
N VAL A 52 -6.70 -24.57 18.15
CA VAL A 52 -6.70 -24.20 16.73
C VAL A 52 -6.50 -22.70 16.51
N PHE A 53 -7.05 -21.87 17.38
CA PHE A 53 -6.81 -20.42 17.36
C PHE A 53 -5.34 -20.09 17.62
N SER A 54 -4.70 -20.74 18.58
CA SER A 54 -3.30 -20.50 18.91
C SER A 54 -2.38 -20.90 17.77
N LEU A 55 -2.66 -22.00 17.08
CA LEU A 55 -1.95 -22.44 15.88
C LEU A 55 -2.10 -21.41 14.73
N ALA A 56 -3.32 -20.97 14.45
CA ALA A 56 -3.58 -19.96 13.42
C ALA A 56 -2.83 -18.64 13.72
N ARG A 57 -2.83 -18.22 14.99
CA ARG A 57 -2.09 -17.05 15.47
C ARG A 57 -0.59 -17.21 15.30
N ALA A 58 -0.03 -18.35 15.67
CA ALA A 58 1.40 -18.63 15.55
C ALA A 58 1.84 -18.61 14.09
N LYS A 59 1.09 -19.23 13.18
CA LYS A 59 1.34 -19.21 11.72
C LYS A 59 1.37 -17.78 11.18
N ALA A 60 0.40 -16.95 11.52
CA ALA A 60 0.40 -15.56 11.07
C ALA A 60 1.59 -14.76 11.62
N ARG A 61 2.01 -15.04 12.86
CA ARG A 61 3.13 -14.32 13.50
C ARG A 61 4.49 -14.76 13.03
N SER A 62 4.67 -16.01 12.62
CA SER A 62 5.97 -16.53 12.16
C SER A 62 6.50 -15.76 10.94
N VAL A 63 5.63 -15.33 10.05
CA VAL A 63 6.00 -14.59 8.83
C VAL A 63 5.97 -13.07 8.99
N LEU A 64 5.65 -12.58 10.19
CA LEU A 64 5.43 -11.15 10.44
C LEU A 64 6.69 -10.30 10.22
N LYS A 65 7.88 -10.83 10.54
CA LYS A 65 9.13 -10.09 10.38
C LYS A 65 9.35 -9.67 8.93
N THR A 66 9.10 -10.58 8.00
CA THR A 66 9.29 -10.37 6.55
C THR A 66 8.14 -9.57 5.93
N TYR A 67 6.90 -9.75 6.40
CA TYR A 67 5.68 -9.20 5.79
C TYR A 67 4.96 -8.19 6.69
N SER A 68 5.70 -7.39 7.46
CA SER A 68 5.13 -6.52 8.52
C SER A 68 4.14 -5.46 8.04
N MET A 69 4.12 -5.14 6.75
CA MET A 69 3.23 -4.14 6.14
C MET A 69 2.07 -4.75 5.35
N ASN A 70 1.96 -6.08 5.34
CA ASN A 70 0.95 -6.81 4.59
C ASN A 70 -0.27 -7.18 5.44
N LEU A 71 -1.35 -7.59 4.77
CA LEU A 71 -2.44 -8.34 5.40
C LEU A 71 -2.01 -9.80 5.48
N ILE A 72 -1.69 -10.28 6.67
CA ILE A 72 -1.23 -11.65 6.90
C ILE A 72 -2.39 -12.49 7.44
N ILE A 73 -2.62 -13.64 6.82
CA ILE A 73 -3.65 -14.61 7.21
C ILE A 73 -2.93 -15.88 7.67
N GLY A 74 -3.06 -16.20 8.95
CA GLY A 74 -2.77 -17.52 9.49
C GLY A 74 -4.06 -18.31 9.64
N SER A 75 -4.04 -19.58 9.32
CA SER A 75 -5.19 -20.47 9.50
C SER A 75 -4.74 -21.86 9.89
N ASP A 76 -5.55 -22.48 10.73
CA ASP A 76 -5.39 -23.88 11.07
C ASP A 76 -6.73 -24.59 11.20
N GLN A 77 -6.70 -25.93 11.20
CA GLN A 77 -7.85 -26.80 11.41
C GLN A 77 -7.44 -28.01 12.24
N ILE A 78 -8.34 -28.45 13.10
CA ILE A 78 -8.24 -29.69 13.83
C ILE A 78 -9.49 -30.54 13.61
N LEU A 79 -9.36 -31.86 13.71
CA LEU A 79 -10.47 -32.80 13.83
C LEU A 79 -10.59 -33.20 15.29
N TYR A 80 -11.75 -32.97 15.88
CA TYR A 80 -12.07 -33.32 17.26
C TYR A 80 -13.10 -34.44 17.26
N PHE A 81 -12.73 -35.53 17.92
CA PHE A 81 -13.54 -36.72 17.99
C PHE A 81 -13.25 -37.49 19.30
N ASP A 82 -14.28 -37.91 20.00
CA ASP A 82 -14.19 -38.73 21.23
C ASP A 82 -13.24 -38.11 22.30
N ASN A 83 -13.42 -36.81 22.55
CA ASN A 83 -12.64 -36.00 23.48
C ASN A 83 -11.13 -35.85 23.14
N GLU A 84 -10.72 -36.17 21.91
CA GLU A 84 -9.33 -36.03 21.48
C GLU A 84 -9.20 -35.31 20.13
N ILE A 85 -8.02 -34.71 19.90
CA ILE A 85 -7.66 -34.11 18.62
C ILE A 85 -6.93 -35.14 17.78
N LEU A 86 -7.55 -35.56 16.66
CA LEU A 86 -6.94 -36.50 15.73
C LEU A 86 -5.94 -35.77 14.80
N ASN A 87 -4.79 -36.36 14.60
CA ASN A 87 -3.78 -35.89 13.68
C ASN A 87 -3.96 -36.51 12.29
N LYS A 88 -3.25 -35.99 11.29
CA LYS A 88 -3.15 -36.67 10.00
C LYS A 88 -2.41 -38.00 10.16
N PRO A 89 -2.88 -39.07 9.52
CA PRO A 89 -2.21 -40.36 9.56
C PRO A 89 -0.82 -40.27 8.88
N ARG A 90 0.12 -41.10 9.33
CA ARG A 90 1.50 -41.15 8.82
C ARG A 90 1.67 -42.15 7.67
N ASN A 91 0.77 -43.12 7.61
CA ASN A 91 0.75 -44.18 6.61
C ASN A 91 -0.69 -44.64 6.35
N ILE A 92 -0.86 -45.49 5.34
CA ILE A 92 -2.18 -46.02 4.93
C ILE A 92 -2.87 -46.78 6.07
N GLU A 93 -2.14 -47.57 6.82
CA GLU A 93 -2.69 -48.36 7.92
C GLU A 93 -3.31 -47.47 9.01
N GLU A 94 -2.58 -46.44 9.46
CA GLU A 94 -3.10 -45.44 10.39
C GLU A 94 -4.34 -44.73 9.80
N GLY A 95 -4.34 -44.45 8.48
CA GLY A 95 -5.46 -43.82 7.79
C GLY A 95 -6.71 -44.71 7.78
N ILE A 96 -6.55 -46.00 7.45
CA ILE A 96 -7.64 -46.99 7.50
C ILE A 96 -8.18 -47.10 8.92
N HIS A 97 -7.29 -47.23 9.89
CA HIS A 97 -7.69 -47.30 11.31
C HIS A 97 -8.48 -46.04 11.71
N GLN A 98 -8.05 -44.87 11.31
CA GLN A 98 -8.76 -43.62 11.61
C GLN A 98 -10.14 -43.57 10.95
N LEU A 99 -10.26 -43.99 9.67
CA LEU A 99 -11.55 -44.06 8.98
C LEU A 99 -12.49 -45.07 9.67
N LYS A 100 -11.98 -46.21 10.08
CA LYS A 100 -12.77 -47.22 10.85
C LYS A 100 -13.24 -46.65 12.19
N ARG A 101 -12.43 -45.84 12.88
CA ARG A 101 -12.86 -45.16 14.13
C ARG A 101 -13.99 -44.14 13.89
N LEU A 102 -13.99 -43.44 12.78
CA LEU A 102 -14.99 -42.43 12.39
C LEU A 102 -16.25 -43.04 11.77
N ASN A 103 -16.17 -44.31 11.33
CA ASN A 103 -17.23 -45.02 10.61
C ASN A 103 -18.53 -45.10 11.42
N GLY A 104 -19.64 -44.70 10.83
CA GLY A 104 -20.97 -44.63 11.45
C GLY A 104 -21.13 -43.52 12.48
N LYS A 105 -20.11 -42.70 12.74
CA LYS A 105 -20.06 -41.71 13.83
C LYS A 105 -20.04 -40.27 13.32
N THR A 106 -20.21 -39.38 14.30
CA THR A 106 -20.15 -37.94 14.07
C THR A 106 -18.83 -37.37 14.64
N HIS A 107 -18.17 -36.51 13.92
CA HIS A 107 -16.97 -35.81 14.36
C HIS A 107 -17.04 -34.32 14.03
N THR A 108 -16.22 -33.53 14.69
CA THR A 108 -16.22 -32.07 14.55
C THR A 108 -14.89 -31.58 13.92
N LEU A 109 -14.99 -30.83 12.85
CA LEU A 109 -13.87 -30.08 12.27
C LEU A 109 -13.94 -28.65 12.80
N ILE A 110 -12.87 -28.22 13.44
CA ILE A 110 -12.75 -26.87 14.01
C ILE A 110 -11.66 -26.13 13.26
N SER A 111 -12.02 -25.02 12.62
CA SER A 111 -11.10 -24.21 11.85
C SER A 111 -11.01 -22.78 12.40
N SER A 112 -9.82 -22.20 12.36
CA SER A 112 -9.61 -20.82 12.80
C SER A 112 -8.79 -20.03 11.81
N VAL A 113 -9.12 -18.73 11.67
CA VAL A 113 -8.29 -17.75 11.00
C VAL A 113 -7.89 -16.67 11.99
N TYR A 114 -6.64 -16.22 11.87
CA TYR A 114 -6.09 -15.08 12.57
C TYR A 114 -5.48 -14.11 11.54
N ILE A 115 -5.92 -12.86 11.59
CA ILE A 115 -5.56 -11.86 10.56
C ILE A 115 -4.78 -10.73 11.23
N LEU A 116 -3.61 -10.44 10.68
CA LEU A 116 -2.82 -9.26 10.98
C LEU A 116 -2.93 -8.26 9.83
N ASN A 117 -3.00 -6.97 10.14
CA ASN A 117 -2.91 -5.89 9.18
C ASN A 117 -1.82 -4.92 9.63
N ASN A 118 -0.83 -4.67 8.77
CA ASN A 118 0.30 -3.80 9.10
C ASN A 118 0.96 -4.16 10.45
N GLY A 119 1.13 -5.46 10.70
CA GLY A 119 1.76 -5.99 11.90
C GLY A 119 0.92 -5.98 13.17
N ARG A 120 -0.36 -5.59 13.11
CA ARG A 120 -1.28 -5.56 14.26
C ARG A 120 -2.43 -6.53 14.07
N PHE A 121 -2.99 -6.98 15.20
CA PHE A 121 -4.21 -7.77 15.19
C PHE A 121 -5.32 -7.01 14.47
N PHE A 122 -5.97 -7.66 13.52
CA PHE A 122 -7.07 -7.08 12.78
C PHE A 122 -8.39 -7.83 13.04
N ALA A 123 -8.37 -9.16 12.88
CA ALA A 123 -9.58 -9.96 13.05
C ALA A 123 -9.24 -11.42 13.33
N LYS A 124 -10.19 -12.14 13.92
CA LYS A 124 -10.14 -13.59 14.11
C LYS A 124 -11.53 -14.20 13.96
N LYS A 125 -11.58 -15.44 13.55
CA LYS A 125 -12.82 -16.24 13.56
C LYS A 125 -12.48 -17.71 13.72
N THR A 126 -13.16 -18.37 14.65
CA THR A 126 -13.22 -19.83 14.76
C THR A 126 -14.59 -20.29 14.30
N LYS A 127 -14.64 -21.37 13.57
CA LYS A 127 -15.83 -22.03 13.03
C LYS A 127 -15.74 -23.52 13.30
N GLN A 128 -16.90 -24.13 13.47
CA GLN A 128 -17.05 -25.57 13.61
C GLN A 128 -17.95 -26.09 12.49
N ALA A 129 -17.63 -27.28 12.00
CA ALA A 129 -18.49 -28.07 11.15
C ALA A 129 -18.63 -29.46 11.74
N VAL A 130 -19.85 -29.91 11.92
CA VAL A 130 -20.16 -31.25 12.39
C VAL A 130 -20.46 -32.13 11.20
N VAL A 131 -19.70 -33.20 11.08
CA VAL A 131 -19.77 -34.13 9.94
C VAL A 131 -20.11 -35.51 10.46
N LYS A 132 -21.08 -36.17 9.81
CA LYS A 132 -21.43 -37.57 10.04
C LYS A 132 -20.89 -38.42 8.92
N MET A 133 -20.21 -39.50 9.27
CA MET A 133 -19.85 -40.57 8.34
C MET A 133 -20.92 -41.68 8.48
N GLU A 134 -21.53 -42.07 7.37
CA GLU A 134 -22.43 -43.22 7.36
C GLU A 134 -21.63 -44.50 7.55
N THR A 135 -22.32 -45.58 7.94
CA THR A 135 -21.66 -46.87 8.15
C THR A 135 -21.26 -47.49 6.80
N LEU A 136 -19.98 -47.65 6.59
CA LEU A 136 -19.38 -48.31 5.43
C LEU A 136 -18.87 -49.71 5.83
N LYS A 137 -18.84 -50.64 4.90
CA LYS A 137 -18.17 -51.92 5.08
C LYS A 137 -16.67 -51.75 5.12
N ASP A 138 -15.95 -52.59 5.86
CA ASP A 138 -14.48 -52.52 5.94
C ASP A 138 -13.82 -52.59 4.57
N THR A 139 -14.33 -53.44 3.67
CA THR A 139 -13.87 -53.56 2.28
C THR A 139 -14.02 -52.29 1.48
N GLN A 140 -15.04 -51.44 1.77
CA GLN A 140 -15.23 -50.16 1.10
C GLN A 140 -14.21 -49.13 1.61
N ILE A 141 -13.90 -49.13 2.91
CA ILE A 141 -12.90 -48.27 3.52
C ILE A 141 -11.51 -48.61 2.98
N GLU A 142 -11.16 -49.88 2.92
CA GLU A 142 -9.86 -50.38 2.42
C GLU A 142 -9.68 -50.02 0.93
N LYS A 143 -10.67 -50.33 0.11
CA LYS A 143 -10.66 -49.96 -1.33
C LYS A 143 -10.56 -48.44 -1.53
N TYR A 144 -11.25 -47.65 -0.69
CA TYR A 144 -11.13 -46.20 -0.77
C TYR A 144 -9.72 -45.75 -0.42
N ALA A 145 -9.14 -46.29 0.66
CA ALA A 145 -7.79 -45.91 1.11
C ALA A 145 -6.71 -46.22 0.06
N GLU A 146 -6.78 -47.40 -0.58
CA GLU A 146 -5.88 -47.81 -1.64
C GLU A 146 -5.94 -46.87 -2.87
N ASN A 147 -7.15 -46.45 -3.27
CA ASN A 147 -7.35 -45.60 -4.43
C ASN A 147 -7.15 -44.09 -4.16
N ASN A 148 -7.06 -43.70 -2.91
CA ASN A 148 -7.01 -42.26 -2.51
C ASN A 148 -5.97 -41.99 -1.42
N GLU A 149 -4.79 -42.64 -1.52
CA GLU A 149 -3.71 -42.51 -0.53
C GLU A 149 -3.33 -41.04 -0.26
N GLU A 150 -3.18 -40.23 -1.30
CA GLU A 150 -2.86 -38.79 -1.13
C GLU A 150 -3.89 -38.09 -0.27
N ILE A 151 -5.19 -38.32 -0.48
CA ILE A 151 -6.26 -37.69 0.30
C ILE A 151 -6.20 -38.19 1.73
N LEU A 152 -6.03 -39.50 1.92
CA LEU A 152 -5.95 -40.14 3.22
C LEU A 152 -4.86 -39.54 4.10
N LEU A 153 -3.66 -39.35 3.55
CA LEU A 153 -2.48 -38.88 4.28
C LEU A 153 -2.41 -37.35 4.43
N THR A 154 -3.07 -36.60 3.54
CA THR A 154 -2.97 -35.12 3.55
C THR A 154 -4.12 -34.42 4.23
N THR A 155 -5.22 -35.12 4.54
CA THR A 155 -6.40 -34.55 5.21
C THR A 155 -6.58 -35.09 6.64
N LEU A 156 -7.27 -34.33 7.49
CA LEU A 156 -7.47 -34.71 8.89
C LEU A 156 -8.44 -35.88 9.07
N GLY A 157 -9.48 -35.92 8.22
CA GLY A 157 -10.52 -37.00 8.29
C GLY A 157 -10.31 -38.11 7.26
N GLY A 158 -9.23 -38.06 6.47
CA GLY A 158 -8.99 -39.03 5.39
C GLY A 158 -9.91 -38.83 4.17
N TYR A 159 -10.64 -37.73 4.07
CA TYR A 159 -11.55 -37.43 2.95
C TYR A 159 -11.49 -35.96 2.52
N ARG A 160 -11.91 -35.68 1.29
CA ARG A 160 -12.20 -34.33 0.76
C ARG A 160 -13.66 -34.27 0.35
N ILE A 161 -14.45 -33.49 1.10
CA ILE A 161 -15.90 -33.42 0.84
C ILE A 161 -16.21 -32.84 -0.54
N GLU A 162 -15.38 -31.92 -1.03
CA GLU A 162 -15.52 -31.28 -2.33
C GLU A 162 -15.28 -32.23 -3.52
N GLU A 163 -14.61 -33.37 -3.30
CA GLU A 163 -14.33 -34.35 -4.35
C GLU A 163 -15.36 -35.48 -4.36
N GLY A 164 -16.11 -35.68 -3.27
CA GLY A 164 -17.17 -36.71 -3.18
C GLY A 164 -16.70 -38.17 -3.35
N LYS A 165 -15.38 -38.42 -3.21
CA LYS A 165 -14.80 -39.75 -3.42
C LYS A 165 -15.10 -40.76 -2.33
N LEU A 166 -15.32 -40.31 -1.09
CA LEU A 166 -15.80 -41.11 0.00
C LEU A 166 -17.29 -40.90 0.16
N GLU A 167 -18.06 -41.93 -0.16
CA GLU A 167 -19.52 -41.91 -0.02
C GLU A 167 -19.94 -41.84 1.45
N GLY A 168 -21.15 -41.37 1.70
CA GLY A 168 -21.74 -41.35 3.04
C GLY A 168 -21.21 -40.25 3.99
N ILE A 169 -20.49 -39.23 3.47
CA ILE A 169 -20.10 -38.06 4.27
C ILE A 169 -21.20 -37.00 4.20
N LYS A 170 -21.79 -36.65 5.35
CA LYS A 170 -22.87 -35.68 5.48
C LYS A 170 -22.51 -34.54 6.45
N ILE A 171 -22.69 -33.31 6.04
CA ILE A 171 -22.56 -32.14 6.93
C ILE A 171 -23.85 -32.03 7.73
N ILE A 172 -23.75 -32.19 9.07
CA ILE A 172 -24.87 -32.01 9.99
C ILE A 172 -25.01 -30.53 10.37
N SER A 173 -23.90 -29.81 10.56
CA SER A 173 -23.89 -28.36 10.79
C SER A 173 -22.61 -27.75 10.28
N GLY A 174 -22.67 -26.44 9.97
CA GLY A 174 -21.58 -25.72 9.31
C GLY A 174 -21.74 -25.71 7.79
N GLU A 175 -20.75 -25.19 7.10
CA GLU A 175 -20.72 -25.05 5.64
C GLU A 175 -19.58 -25.90 5.05
N THR A 176 -19.66 -26.21 3.77
CA THR A 176 -18.60 -26.98 3.05
C THR A 176 -17.22 -26.32 3.25
N GLU A 177 -17.14 -25.01 3.18
CA GLU A 177 -15.88 -24.28 3.37
C GLU A 177 -15.32 -24.38 4.80
N ASP A 178 -16.20 -24.57 5.81
CA ASP A 178 -15.78 -24.81 7.18
C ASP A 178 -15.21 -26.23 7.33
N VAL A 179 -15.77 -27.22 6.60
CA VAL A 179 -15.21 -28.58 6.48
C VAL A 179 -13.85 -28.57 5.78
N MET A 180 -13.69 -27.77 4.73
CA MET A 180 -12.41 -27.59 4.03
C MET A 180 -11.35 -26.83 4.88
N GLY A 181 -11.70 -26.40 6.08
CA GLY A 181 -10.77 -25.83 7.05
C GLY A 181 -10.43 -24.36 6.86
N PHE A 182 -11.34 -23.58 6.26
CA PHE A 182 -11.10 -22.17 6.02
C PHE A 182 -12.38 -21.32 6.06
N PRO A 183 -12.60 -20.51 7.09
CA PRO A 183 -13.75 -19.60 7.18
C PRO A 183 -13.72 -18.48 6.12
N ILE A 184 -13.76 -18.85 4.85
CA ILE A 184 -13.49 -17.97 3.69
C ILE A 184 -14.52 -16.84 3.58
N ARG A 185 -15.80 -17.07 3.89
CA ARG A 185 -16.83 -16.02 3.83
C ARG A 185 -16.55 -14.89 4.81
N TYR A 186 -16.15 -15.26 6.05
CA TYR A 186 -15.73 -14.26 7.04
C TYR A 186 -14.49 -13.48 6.58
N LEU A 187 -13.49 -14.21 6.10
CA LEU A 187 -12.26 -13.61 5.56
C LEU A 187 -12.55 -12.63 4.41
N THR A 188 -13.38 -13.04 3.44
CA THR A 188 -13.76 -12.21 2.30
C THR A 188 -14.45 -10.92 2.75
N LYS A 189 -15.35 -11.02 3.76
CA LYS A 189 -15.98 -9.83 4.35
C LYS A 189 -14.92 -8.91 4.96
N LYS A 190 -13.99 -9.44 5.75
CA LYS A 190 -12.93 -8.65 6.41
C LYS A 190 -11.96 -8.00 5.43
N ILE A 191 -11.59 -8.70 4.36
CA ILE A 191 -10.77 -8.11 3.28
C ILE A 191 -11.49 -6.94 2.61
N LYS A 192 -12.80 -7.05 2.35
CA LYS A 192 -13.61 -5.96 1.76
C LYS A 192 -13.79 -4.76 2.69
N GLU A 193 -13.74 -4.95 3.99
CA GLU A 193 -13.78 -3.86 4.99
C GLU A 193 -12.48 -3.04 5.01
N ARG A 194 -11.36 -3.59 4.52
CA ARG A 194 -10.07 -2.88 4.46
C ARG A 194 -10.10 -1.83 3.37
N LYS A 195 -9.80 -0.59 3.76
CA LYS A 195 -9.72 0.53 2.81
C LYS A 195 -8.41 0.50 2.02
N LYS A 196 -8.47 0.94 0.77
CA LYS A 196 -7.29 1.03 -0.11
C LYS A 196 -7.08 2.45 -0.60
N ILE A 197 -5.81 2.83 -0.65
CA ILE A 197 -5.34 4.05 -1.30
C ILE A 197 -4.25 3.64 -2.29
N PHE A 198 -4.17 4.31 -3.41
CA PHE A 198 -3.18 4.00 -4.44
C PHE A 198 -2.24 5.17 -4.69
N VAL A 199 -1.02 4.87 -5.14
CA VAL A 199 -0.27 5.81 -5.97
C VAL A 199 -0.30 5.28 -7.40
N ILE A 200 -0.72 6.14 -8.34
CA ILE A 200 -0.86 5.79 -9.75
C ILE A 200 0.08 6.63 -10.62
N GLY A 201 0.66 5.99 -11.62
CA GLY A 201 1.59 6.59 -12.58
C GLY A 201 2.18 5.55 -13.52
N ASN A 202 3.08 5.98 -14.43
CA ASN A 202 3.78 5.08 -15.34
C ASN A 202 5.14 5.66 -15.77
N PRO A 203 6.28 5.10 -15.33
CA PRO A 203 6.45 3.98 -14.38
C PRO A 203 6.11 4.35 -12.93
N ILE A 204 5.84 3.34 -12.07
CA ILE A 204 5.48 3.55 -10.67
C ILE A 204 6.34 2.75 -9.69
N LYS A 205 7.22 1.86 -10.18
CA LYS A 205 8.01 0.94 -9.34
C LYS A 205 8.84 1.64 -8.26
N HIS A 206 9.42 2.78 -8.58
CA HIS A 206 10.36 3.53 -7.72
C HIS A 206 9.69 4.46 -6.70
N SER A 207 8.35 4.55 -6.67
CA SER A 207 7.66 5.41 -5.72
C SER A 207 7.92 4.96 -4.29
N VAL A 208 8.36 5.88 -3.42
CA VAL A 208 8.56 5.67 -1.98
C VAL A 208 7.29 5.99 -1.16
N SER A 209 6.26 6.55 -1.78
CA SER A 209 5.01 6.93 -1.11
C SER A 209 4.36 5.80 -0.30
N PRO A 210 4.39 4.51 -0.72
CA PRO A 210 3.87 3.43 0.10
C PRO A 210 4.58 3.28 1.45
N ASN A 211 5.89 3.51 1.52
CA ASN A 211 6.65 3.42 2.78
C ASN A 211 6.17 4.50 3.76
N ILE A 212 5.94 5.72 3.27
CA ILE A 212 5.46 6.86 4.04
C ILE A 212 4.05 6.59 4.57
N HIS A 213 3.11 6.37 3.66
CA HIS A 213 1.69 6.28 4.01
C HIS A 213 1.38 5.04 4.84
N ASN A 214 1.95 3.86 4.52
CA ASN A 214 1.75 2.67 5.32
C ASN A 214 2.38 2.79 6.72
N PHE A 215 3.50 3.52 6.86
CA PHE A 215 4.04 3.84 8.18
C PHE A 215 3.03 4.66 9.02
N TRP A 216 2.42 5.71 8.44
CA TRP A 216 1.41 6.52 9.13
C TRP A 216 0.12 5.74 9.39
N ILE A 217 -0.36 4.95 8.43
CA ILE A 217 -1.51 4.04 8.58
C ILE A 217 -1.29 3.11 9.77
N LYS A 218 -0.10 2.49 9.85
CA LYS A 218 0.29 1.60 10.96
C LYS A 218 0.35 2.34 12.30
N LYS A 219 0.97 3.53 12.33
CA LYS A 219 1.11 4.33 13.58
C LYS A 219 -0.23 4.79 14.13
N ASN A 220 -1.19 5.07 13.26
CA ASN A 220 -2.52 5.56 13.64
C ASN A 220 -3.58 4.45 13.72
N ASN A 221 -3.20 3.18 13.67
CA ASN A 221 -4.10 2.00 13.76
C ASN A 221 -5.23 1.98 12.73
N LEU A 222 -5.00 2.50 11.54
CA LEU A 222 -6.02 2.56 10.49
C LEU A 222 -6.15 1.23 9.76
N ASN A 223 -7.40 0.84 9.47
CA ASN A 223 -7.70 -0.35 8.68
C ASN A 223 -7.62 -0.02 7.19
N ALA A 224 -6.41 0.22 6.70
CA ALA A 224 -6.16 0.60 5.32
C ALA A 224 -4.83 0.05 4.81
N SER A 225 -4.61 0.16 3.50
CA SER A 225 -3.32 -0.04 2.84
C SER A 225 -3.11 1.02 1.76
N TYR A 226 -1.84 1.34 1.52
CA TYR A 226 -1.43 2.21 0.44
C TYR A 226 -0.54 1.43 -0.53
N GLU A 227 -0.96 1.32 -1.80
CA GLU A 227 -0.40 0.40 -2.78
C GLU A 227 0.01 1.13 -4.07
N LYS A 228 0.99 0.56 -4.77
CA LYS A 228 1.35 1.02 -6.13
C LYS A 228 0.39 0.39 -7.14
N LEU A 229 -0.12 1.20 -8.05
CA LEU A 229 -0.92 0.72 -9.17
C LEU A 229 -0.45 1.41 -10.46
N GLN A 230 0.18 0.65 -11.35
CA GLN A 230 0.59 1.19 -12.64
C GLN A 230 -0.64 1.46 -13.50
N VAL A 231 -0.77 2.70 -13.99
CA VAL A 231 -1.87 3.14 -14.83
C VAL A 231 -1.28 3.94 -16.00
N LYS A 232 -1.58 3.52 -17.22
CA LYS A 232 -1.21 4.25 -18.44
C LYS A 232 -2.24 5.33 -18.75
N ASN A 233 -1.88 6.31 -19.59
CA ASN A 233 -2.81 7.35 -20.04
C ASN A 233 -4.11 6.80 -20.65
N THR A 234 -4.05 5.67 -21.34
CA THR A 234 -5.20 4.99 -21.96
C THR A 234 -6.09 4.26 -20.96
N GLU A 235 -5.63 4.07 -19.71
CA GLU A 235 -6.32 3.29 -18.68
C GLU A 235 -7.02 4.16 -17.63
N ILE A 236 -7.04 5.48 -17.79
CA ILE A 236 -7.65 6.42 -16.84
C ILE A 236 -9.14 6.10 -16.62
N ASN A 237 -9.90 5.81 -17.68
CA ASN A 237 -11.30 5.43 -17.59
C ASN A 237 -11.51 4.09 -16.86
N LEU A 238 -10.56 3.17 -16.98
CA LEU A 238 -10.58 1.91 -16.22
C LEU A 238 -10.31 2.19 -14.73
N PHE A 239 -9.34 3.08 -14.43
CA PHE A 239 -9.08 3.50 -13.06
C PHE A 239 -10.28 4.25 -12.44
N ALA A 240 -11.04 5.01 -13.23
CA ALA A 240 -12.28 5.65 -12.76
C ALA A 240 -13.29 4.65 -12.19
N LYS A 241 -13.38 3.45 -12.78
CA LYS A 241 -14.23 2.36 -12.25
C LYS A 241 -13.65 1.78 -10.93
N VAL A 242 -12.33 1.79 -10.77
CA VAL A 242 -11.65 1.29 -9.55
C VAL A 242 -11.87 2.25 -8.39
N ILE A 243 -11.63 3.56 -8.60
CA ILE A 243 -11.73 4.54 -7.52
C ILE A 243 -13.15 4.68 -6.97
N LYS A 244 -14.17 4.40 -7.80
CA LYS A 244 -15.60 4.41 -7.37
C LYS A 244 -15.96 3.27 -6.42
N LYS A 245 -15.13 2.21 -6.29
CA LYS A 245 -15.40 1.12 -5.35
C LYS A 245 -15.39 1.60 -3.89
N ASP A 246 -16.31 1.11 -3.06
CA ASP A 246 -16.49 1.57 -1.68
C ASP A 246 -15.26 1.37 -0.78
N PHE A 247 -14.44 0.37 -1.10
CA PHE A 247 -13.21 0.11 -0.34
C PHE A 247 -12.03 1.02 -0.74
N VAL A 248 -12.14 1.82 -1.81
CA VAL A 248 -11.08 2.77 -2.22
C VAL A 248 -11.37 4.13 -1.62
N LEU A 249 -10.43 4.69 -0.85
CA LEU A 249 -10.53 6.04 -0.29
C LEU A 249 -10.07 7.10 -1.29
N GLY A 250 -9.04 6.79 -2.08
CA GLY A 250 -8.49 7.74 -3.04
C GLY A 250 -7.17 7.27 -3.66
N ALA A 251 -6.44 8.22 -4.25
CA ALA A 251 -5.14 7.95 -4.84
C ALA A 251 -4.26 9.20 -4.87
N ASN A 252 -2.93 9.02 -4.78
CA ASN A 252 -1.98 10.00 -5.31
C ASN A 252 -1.71 9.73 -6.78
N ILE A 253 -1.47 10.81 -7.50
CA ILE A 253 -1.21 10.80 -8.93
C ILE A 253 0.19 11.36 -9.20
N THR A 254 0.99 10.61 -9.98
CA THR A 254 2.30 11.07 -10.45
C THR A 254 2.38 11.06 -11.98
N ILE A 255 3.57 11.30 -12.50
CA ILE A 255 3.85 11.37 -13.95
C ILE A 255 3.37 10.07 -14.65
N PRO A 256 2.76 10.16 -15.84
CA PRO A 256 2.41 11.35 -16.61
C PRO A 256 0.95 11.81 -16.43
N LEU A 257 0.26 11.40 -15.35
CA LEU A 257 -1.20 11.41 -15.25
C LEU A 257 -1.79 12.71 -14.65
N LYS A 258 -0.98 13.56 -14.01
CA LYS A 258 -1.45 14.71 -13.19
C LYS A 258 -2.43 15.66 -13.90
N GLU A 259 -2.26 15.89 -15.19
CA GLU A 259 -3.16 16.75 -15.96
C GLU A 259 -4.41 16.01 -16.43
N LYS A 260 -4.21 14.79 -16.97
CA LYS A 260 -5.31 14.00 -17.54
C LYS A 260 -6.29 13.45 -16.52
N ILE A 261 -5.84 13.16 -15.30
CA ILE A 261 -6.66 12.57 -14.26
C ILE A 261 -7.84 13.45 -13.84
N ILE A 262 -7.76 14.74 -14.08
CA ILE A 262 -8.81 15.72 -13.77
C ILE A 262 -10.13 15.34 -14.47
N SER A 263 -10.06 14.71 -15.65
CA SER A 263 -11.24 14.31 -16.44
C SER A 263 -12.17 13.32 -15.74
N ILE A 264 -11.69 12.61 -14.70
CA ILE A 264 -12.53 11.66 -13.95
C ILE A 264 -13.06 12.22 -12.62
N ALA A 265 -12.68 13.45 -12.27
CA ALA A 265 -13.13 14.10 -11.04
C ALA A 265 -14.46 14.85 -11.28
N GLU A 266 -15.41 14.65 -10.38
CA GLU A 266 -16.66 15.42 -10.36
C GLU A 266 -16.46 16.81 -9.75
N ASN A 267 -15.45 16.96 -8.89
CA ASN A 267 -15.11 18.25 -8.26
C ASN A 267 -13.59 18.44 -8.26
N ILE A 268 -13.19 19.70 -8.41
CA ILE A 268 -11.76 20.11 -8.36
C ILE A 268 -11.58 21.22 -7.34
N ASP A 269 -10.48 21.18 -6.60
CA ASP A 269 -10.15 22.25 -5.67
C ASP A 269 -9.62 23.49 -6.40
N TRP A 270 -9.45 24.57 -5.63
CA TRP A 270 -8.92 25.83 -6.16
C TRP A 270 -7.53 25.67 -6.77
N ALA A 271 -6.66 24.85 -6.18
CA ALA A 271 -5.31 24.63 -6.67
C ALA A 271 -5.33 23.92 -8.03
N VAL A 272 -6.11 22.86 -8.18
CA VAL A 272 -6.30 22.15 -9.46
C VAL A 272 -6.89 23.05 -10.52
N LYS A 273 -7.94 23.84 -10.17
CA LYS A 273 -8.57 24.79 -11.10
C LYS A 273 -7.57 25.79 -11.71
N ASN A 274 -6.57 26.17 -10.92
CA ASN A 274 -5.62 27.19 -11.32
C ASN A 274 -4.31 26.65 -11.89
N CYS A 275 -3.83 25.47 -11.47
CA CYS A 275 -2.62 24.90 -12.01
C CYS A 275 -2.86 23.87 -13.14
N GLY A 276 -4.09 23.41 -13.33
CA GLY A 276 -4.42 22.41 -14.34
C GLY A 276 -3.80 21.03 -14.10
N ALA A 277 -3.44 20.71 -12.86
CA ALA A 277 -2.84 19.43 -12.49
C ALA A 277 -3.31 18.97 -11.11
N ALA A 278 -3.58 17.69 -10.95
CA ALA A 278 -3.95 17.08 -9.68
C ALA A 278 -2.93 16.01 -9.28
N ASN A 279 -2.54 15.97 -8.00
CA ASN A 279 -1.71 14.92 -7.43
C ASN A 279 -2.46 14.05 -6.41
N THR A 280 -3.71 14.38 -6.08
CA THR A 280 -4.51 13.67 -5.06
C THR A 280 -5.96 13.57 -5.51
N LEU A 281 -6.50 12.34 -5.49
CA LEU A 281 -7.92 12.07 -5.59
C LEU A 281 -8.43 11.56 -4.24
N HIS A 282 -9.59 12.03 -3.83
CA HIS A 282 -10.29 11.56 -2.63
C HIS A 282 -11.79 11.56 -2.86
N LYS A 283 -12.54 10.86 -2.01
CA LYS A 283 -14.00 10.82 -2.10
C LYS A 283 -14.66 11.61 -0.98
N ARG A 284 -15.66 12.41 -1.35
CA ARG A 284 -16.63 13.01 -0.43
C ARG A 284 -18.04 12.79 -0.97
N ASN A 285 -18.95 12.29 -0.16
CA ASN A 285 -20.33 11.99 -0.56
C ASN A 285 -20.42 11.15 -1.85
N LYS A 286 -19.53 10.13 -1.97
CA LYS A 286 -19.37 9.24 -3.14
C LYS A 286 -18.88 9.93 -4.42
N GLN A 287 -18.65 11.24 -4.42
CA GLN A 287 -18.07 12.00 -5.54
C GLN A 287 -16.53 11.99 -5.48
N ILE A 288 -15.90 11.96 -6.63
CA ILE A 288 -14.45 12.06 -6.76
C ILE A 288 -14.05 13.53 -6.78
N HIS A 289 -13.22 13.92 -5.84
CA HIS A 289 -12.61 15.24 -5.76
C HIS A 289 -11.13 15.14 -6.14
N ALA A 290 -10.66 16.08 -6.98
CA ALA A 290 -9.26 16.22 -7.32
C ALA A 290 -8.65 17.43 -6.62
N SER A 291 -7.49 17.22 -6.00
CA SER A 291 -6.74 18.23 -5.26
C SER A 291 -5.28 18.26 -5.71
N ASN A 292 -4.62 19.40 -5.51
CA ASN A 292 -3.18 19.52 -5.69
C ASN A 292 -2.51 19.93 -4.38
N THR A 293 -1.80 18.97 -3.77
CA THR A 293 -1.08 19.17 -2.50
C THR A 293 0.39 19.54 -2.69
N ASP A 294 0.94 19.51 -3.92
CA ASP A 294 2.36 19.78 -4.18
C ASP A 294 2.77 21.18 -3.73
N GLY A 295 2.01 22.21 -4.15
CA GLY A 295 2.32 23.59 -3.82
C GLY A 295 2.25 23.86 -2.30
N LYS A 296 1.22 23.36 -1.62
CA LYS A 296 1.09 23.49 -0.16
C LYS A 296 2.21 22.74 0.56
N GLY A 297 2.56 21.54 0.09
CA GLY A 297 3.69 20.76 0.61
C GLY A 297 5.01 21.50 0.48
N PHE A 298 5.25 22.14 -0.67
CA PHE A 298 6.45 22.94 -0.92
C PHE A 298 6.54 24.14 0.03
N VAL A 299 5.47 24.93 0.16
CA VAL A 299 5.44 26.11 1.05
C VAL A 299 5.60 25.70 2.51
N ASN A 300 4.92 24.63 2.95
CA ASN A 300 5.04 24.12 4.32
C ASN A 300 6.47 23.64 4.60
N SER A 301 7.12 22.97 3.65
CA SER A 301 8.51 22.54 3.82
C SER A 301 9.46 23.73 3.97
N LEU A 302 9.33 24.77 3.15
CA LEU A 302 10.13 25.98 3.29
C LEU A 302 9.96 26.64 4.68
N MET A 303 8.71 26.75 5.15
CA MET A 303 8.40 27.45 6.40
C MET A 303 8.75 26.61 7.64
N MET A 304 8.36 25.34 7.67
CA MET A 304 8.42 24.51 8.87
C MET A 304 9.76 23.78 9.01
N ASP A 305 10.35 23.33 7.87
CA ASP A 305 11.57 22.51 7.90
C ASP A 305 12.83 23.35 7.65
N HIS A 306 12.71 24.45 6.90
CA HIS A 306 13.88 25.29 6.53
C HIS A 306 13.85 26.70 7.10
N ASN A 307 12.81 27.08 7.87
CA ASN A 307 12.61 28.42 8.46
C ASN A 307 12.77 29.53 7.42
N PHE A 308 12.23 29.31 6.21
CA PHE A 308 12.32 30.25 5.10
C PHE A 308 10.95 30.93 4.85
N LYS A 309 10.86 32.23 5.11
CA LYS A 309 9.66 33.05 4.88
C LYS A 309 9.64 33.55 3.42
N ILE A 310 8.60 33.19 2.67
CA ILE A 310 8.46 33.49 1.23
C ILE A 310 7.99 34.92 0.97
N LYS A 311 7.17 35.49 1.86
CA LYS A 311 6.59 36.83 1.66
C LYS A 311 7.67 37.87 1.35
N GLY A 312 7.50 38.59 0.23
CA GLY A 312 8.41 39.64 -0.23
C GLY A 312 9.74 39.14 -0.80
N LYS A 313 9.90 37.84 -1.07
CA LYS A 313 11.13 37.26 -1.61
C LYS A 313 11.06 37.12 -3.13
N ASN A 314 12.21 37.27 -3.78
CA ASN A 314 12.40 37.02 -5.20
C ASN A 314 12.80 35.54 -5.38
N VAL A 315 12.15 34.86 -6.33
CA VAL A 315 12.32 33.43 -6.53
C VAL A 315 12.72 33.17 -7.98
N PHE A 316 13.69 32.28 -8.18
CA PHE A 316 14.09 31.77 -9.49
C PHE A 316 13.62 30.31 -9.60
N VAL A 317 12.74 30.00 -10.55
CA VAL A 317 12.20 28.68 -10.76
C VAL A 317 12.75 28.09 -12.06
N ILE A 318 13.41 26.95 -11.96
CA ILE A 318 13.94 26.18 -13.08
C ILE A 318 12.91 25.09 -13.40
N GLY A 319 12.33 25.15 -14.61
CA GLY A 319 11.31 24.22 -15.08
C GLY A 319 9.92 24.83 -15.20
N ALA A 320 9.12 24.29 -16.13
CA ALA A 320 7.72 24.70 -16.40
C ALA A 320 6.79 23.49 -16.56
N GLY A 321 7.06 22.41 -15.82
CA GLY A 321 6.25 21.19 -15.80
C GLY A 321 5.10 21.23 -14.80
N GLY A 322 4.45 20.09 -14.56
CA GLY A 322 3.32 20.00 -13.64
C GLY A 322 3.66 20.38 -12.19
N ALA A 323 4.90 20.09 -11.72
CA ALA A 323 5.35 20.53 -10.40
C ALA A 323 5.54 22.06 -10.34
N ALA A 324 6.17 22.64 -11.39
CA ALA A 324 6.34 24.08 -11.48
C ALA A 324 5.02 24.84 -11.40
N LYS A 325 3.98 24.36 -12.07
CA LYS A 325 2.63 24.97 -12.02
C LYS A 325 2.13 25.09 -10.57
N GLY A 326 2.17 24.00 -9.82
CA GLY A 326 1.76 24.01 -8.41
C GLY A 326 2.64 24.90 -7.54
N ILE A 327 3.98 24.84 -7.72
CA ILE A 327 4.96 25.63 -6.97
C ILE A 327 4.78 27.13 -7.23
N VAL A 328 4.70 27.56 -8.49
CA VAL A 328 4.54 29.00 -8.87
C VAL A 328 3.24 29.56 -8.24
N MET A 329 2.14 28.81 -8.33
CA MET A 329 0.89 29.23 -7.71
C MET A 329 0.98 29.32 -6.20
N ALA A 330 1.66 28.39 -5.55
CA ALA A 330 1.85 28.40 -4.10
C ALA A 330 2.75 29.55 -3.64
N LEU A 331 3.80 29.87 -4.41
CA LEU A 331 4.66 31.05 -4.19
C LEU A 331 3.88 32.35 -4.32
N PHE A 332 3.01 32.45 -5.33
CA PHE A 332 2.11 33.57 -5.47
C PHE A 332 1.21 33.76 -4.23
N ASN A 333 0.54 32.69 -3.81
CA ASN A 333 -0.32 32.74 -2.60
C ASN A 333 0.45 33.07 -1.32
N ALA A 334 1.72 32.64 -1.24
CA ALA A 334 2.61 32.95 -0.14
C ALA A 334 3.20 34.38 -0.23
N LYS A 335 2.75 35.18 -1.23
CA LYS A 335 3.13 36.59 -1.44
C LYS A 335 4.64 36.76 -1.74
N ALA A 336 5.21 35.88 -2.58
CA ALA A 336 6.49 36.16 -3.21
C ALA A 336 6.43 37.50 -3.95
N SER A 337 7.53 38.26 -3.95
CA SER A 337 7.58 39.58 -4.61
C SER A 337 7.67 39.43 -6.14
N LYS A 338 8.57 38.58 -6.59
CA LYS A 338 8.85 38.34 -8.02
C LYS A 338 9.20 36.87 -8.26
N ILE A 339 8.76 36.32 -9.37
CA ILE A 339 9.21 34.99 -9.83
C ILE A 339 9.82 35.12 -11.23
N ILE A 340 11.04 34.62 -11.37
CA ILE A 340 11.71 34.44 -12.65
C ILE A 340 11.67 32.97 -13.01
N LEU A 341 11.15 32.66 -14.22
CA LEU A 341 10.98 31.30 -14.68
C LEU A 341 11.98 31.04 -15.83
N SER A 342 12.77 29.98 -15.71
CA SER A 342 13.63 29.52 -16.82
C SER A 342 13.31 28.07 -17.17
N ASN A 343 13.07 27.80 -18.46
CA ASN A 343 12.76 26.45 -18.93
C ASN A 343 13.36 26.22 -20.33
N ARG A 344 13.94 25.02 -20.55
CA ARG A 344 14.55 24.63 -21.82
C ARG A 344 13.61 24.80 -23.03
N ASN A 345 12.33 24.53 -22.85
CA ASN A 345 11.30 24.83 -23.86
C ASN A 345 10.61 26.14 -23.48
N SER A 346 10.94 27.23 -24.18
CA SER A 346 10.41 28.57 -23.90
C SER A 346 8.89 28.63 -23.97
N LYS A 347 8.27 27.95 -24.94
CA LYS A 347 6.81 27.92 -25.09
C LYS A 347 6.09 27.43 -23.80
N ARG A 348 6.63 26.41 -23.10
CA ARG A 348 6.05 25.96 -21.83
C ARG A 348 6.16 27.02 -20.73
N ALA A 349 7.24 27.80 -20.71
CA ALA A 349 7.40 28.88 -19.74
C ALA A 349 6.41 30.01 -20.04
N GLU A 350 6.25 30.38 -21.30
CA GLU A 350 5.28 31.38 -21.76
C GLU A 350 3.83 30.95 -21.47
N ASP A 351 3.48 29.68 -21.73
CA ASP A 351 2.17 29.12 -21.43
C ASP A 351 1.86 29.19 -19.93
N LEU A 352 2.86 28.97 -19.08
CA LEU A 352 2.73 29.08 -17.64
C LEU A 352 2.52 30.54 -17.22
N ILE A 353 3.24 31.51 -17.80
CA ILE A 353 3.01 32.93 -17.56
C ILE A 353 1.59 33.31 -18.00
N ARG A 354 1.17 32.86 -19.18
CA ARG A 354 -0.17 33.15 -19.72
C ARG A 354 -1.27 32.60 -18.81
N LEU A 355 -1.06 31.42 -18.24
CA LEU A 355 -1.98 30.81 -17.27
C LEU A 355 -2.19 31.70 -16.03
N TYR A 356 -1.14 32.41 -15.59
CA TYR A 356 -1.18 33.21 -14.36
C TYR A 356 -1.31 34.72 -14.59
N LYS A 357 -1.36 35.19 -15.85
CA LYS A 357 -1.49 36.62 -16.20
C LYS A 357 -2.68 37.30 -15.50
N LYS A 358 -3.79 36.58 -15.31
CA LYS A 358 -5.01 37.09 -14.64
C LYS A 358 -4.82 37.49 -13.18
N TYR A 359 -3.73 37.08 -12.54
CA TYR A 359 -3.48 37.36 -11.11
C TYR A 359 -2.65 38.61 -10.86
N ASN A 360 -2.28 39.38 -11.93
CA ASN A 360 -1.46 40.59 -11.85
C ASN A 360 -0.22 40.43 -10.95
N PHE A 361 0.58 39.43 -11.25
CA PHE A 361 1.72 39.01 -10.45
C PHE A 361 3.02 39.16 -11.24
N ASP A 362 4.11 39.61 -10.60
CA ASP A 362 5.40 39.80 -11.23
C ASP A 362 6.07 38.43 -11.56
N LEU A 363 5.63 37.84 -12.67
CA LEU A 363 6.11 36.59 -13.20
C LEU A 363 6.68 36.80 -14.60
N ILE A 364 7.99 36.62 -14.74
CA ILE A 364 8.72 36.84 -15.99
C ILE A 364 9.52 35.62 -16.41
N THR A 365 9.92 35.53 -17.67
CA THR A 365 10.84 34.49 -18.13
C THR A 365 12.26 34.99 -18.22
N GLN A 366 13.21 34.08 -18.06
CA GLN A 366 14.61 34.21 -18.44
C GLN A 366 14.93 33.13 -19.47
N PRO A 367 15.60 33.47 -20.60
CA PRO A 367 16.04 32.46 -21.57
C PRO A 367 16.88 31.36 -20.91
N TRP A 368 16.72 30.14 -21.39
CA TRP A 368 17.44 28.97 -20.83
C TRP A 368 18.96 29.06 -21.00
N GLU A 369 19.40 29.71 -22.07
CA GLU A 369 20.82 29.92 -22.42
C GLU A 369 21.50 30.86 -21.43
N ASN A 370 20.75 31.80 -20.85
CA ASN A 370 21.25 32.65 -19.78
C ASN A 370 21.28 31.87 -18.46
N LYS A 371 22.43 31.36 -18.07
CA LYS A 371 22.65 30.58 -16.86
C LYS A 371 22.92 31.42 -15.63
N ALA A 372 23.11 32.73 -15.75
CA ALA A 372 23.37 33.61 -14.62
C ALA A 372 22.08 33.86 -13.82
N ILE A 373 22.09 33.55 -12.52
CA ILE A 373 20.97 33.87 -11.64
C ILE A 373 21.17 35.28 -11.06
N PRO A 374 20.16 36.17 -11.16
CA PRO A 374 20.25 37.51 -10.65
C PRO A 374 20.57 37.55 -9.14
N LYS A 375 21.41 38.51 -8.72
CA LYS A 375 21.89 38.64 -7.34
C LYS A 375 20.79 38.85 -6.27
N GLU A 376 19.67 39.44 -6.72
CA GLU A 376 18.50 39.73 -5.84
C GLU A 376 17.65 38.52 -5.54
N ILE A 377 17.97 37.34 -6.10
CA ILE A 377 17.21 36.10 -5.85
C ILE A 377 17.49 35.56 -4.44
N ASN A 378 16.42 35.28 -3.71
CA ASN A 378 16.47 34.74 -2.36
C ASN A 378 16.24 33.22 -2.30
N LEU A 379 15.57 32.68 -3.34
CA LEU A 379 15.24 31.27 -3.43
C LEU A 379 15.41 30.78 -4.88
N VAL A 380 16.21 29.75 -5.09
CA VAL A 380 16.32 29.04 -6.36
C VAL A 380 15.62 27.71 -6.22
N VAL A 381 14.72 27.36 -7.15
CA VAL A 381 13.95 26.11 -7.11
C VAL A 381 14.19 25.32 -8.39
N ASN A 382 14.81 24.16 -8.29
CA ASN A 382 14.76 23.17 -9.37
C ASN A 382 13.44 22.42 -9.30
N SER A 383 12.55 22.64 -10.26
CA SER A 383 11.26 21.94 -10.40
C SER A 383 11.26 20.94 -11.56
N THR A 384 12.43 20.62 -12.12
CA THR A 384 12.61 19.65 -13.20
C THR A 384 12.90 18.25 -12.67
N SER A 385 13.00 17.28 -13.55
CA SER A 385 13.51 15.92 -13.26
C SER A 385 15.03 15.80 -13.40
N VAL A 386 15.74 16.87 -13.79
CA VAL A 386 17.20 16.85 -13.90
C VAL A 386 17.81 16.76 -12.49
N GLY A 387 18.67 15.79 -12.27
CA GLY A 387 19.22 15.44 -10.98
C GLY A 387 18.65 14.12 -10.43
N MET A 388 17.67 13.49 -11.12
CA MET A 388 17.17 12.15 -10.73
C MET A 388 18.21 11.06 -10.98
N LYS A 389 19.10 11.25 -11.96
CA LYS A 389 20.25 10.39 -12.22
C LYS A 389 21.51 11.05 -11.71
N LEU A 390 22.49 10.26 -11.28
CA LEU A 390 23.74 10.77 -10.74
C LEU A 390 24.56 11.57 -11.77
N GLU A 391 24.46 11.20 -13.05
CA GLU A 391 25.12 11.88 -14.18
C GLU A 391 24.45 13.18 -14.62
N ASP A 392 23.23 13.46 -14.13
CA ASP A 392 22.48 14.66 -14.52
C ASP A 392 23.16 15.93 -14.01
N LYS A 393 23.42 16.89 -14.91
CA LYS A 393 23.98 18.19 -14.59
C LYS A 393 22.97 19.31 -14.89
N LEU A 394 22.64 20.07 -13.87
CA LEU A 394 21.82 21.28 -13.98
C LEU A 394 22.70 22.49 -13.69
N GLU A 395 23.28 23.06 -14.74
CA GLU A 395 24.26 24.12 -14.66
C GLU A 395 23.58 25.49 -14.68
N PHE A 396 23.65 26.17 -13.53
CA PHE A 396 23.31 27.60 -13.37
C PHE A 396 24.37 28.26 -12.50
N ASP A 397 24.71 29.50 -12.81
CA ASP A 397 25.70 30.30 -12.07
C ASP A 397 25.05 30.86 -10.80
N LEU A 398 25.46 30.34 -9.67
CA LEU A 398 25.02 30.70 -8.31
C LEU A 398 25.96 31.72 -7.62
N SER A 399 27.09 32.09 -8.24
CA SER A 399 28.18 32.84 -7.63
C SER A 399 27.78 34.24 -7.13
N LYS A 400 26.78 34.86 -7.76
CA LYS A 400 26.29 36.18 -7.40
C LYS A 400 25.23 36.21 -6.31
N LEU A 401 24.77 35.03 -5.83
CA LEU A 401 23.71 34.94 -4.84
C LEU A 401 24.18 35.35 -3.45
N ASN A 402 23.28 35.94 -2.67
CA ASN A 402 23.54 36.24 -1.27
C ASN A 402 23.63 34.96 -0.43
N HIS A 403 24.54 34.90 0.56
CA HIS A 403 24.69 33.73 1.45
C HIS A 403 23.42 33.34 2.22
N LYS A 404 22.43 34.25 2.36
CA LYS A 404 21.11 33.97 2.94
C LYS A 404 20.15 33.32 1.95
N SER A 405 20.52 33.21 0.67
CA SER A 405 19.69 32.55 -0.34
C SER A 405 19.65 31.05 -0.09
N LEU A 406 18.52 30.45 -0.47
CA LEU A 406 18.29 29.00 -0.37
C LEU A 406 18.19 28.40 -1.77
N VAL A 407 18.84 27.28 -2.00
CA VAL A 407 18.68 26.44 -3.18
C VAL A 407 17.84 25.23 -2.84
N TYR A 408 16.68 25.09 -3.45
CA TYR A 408 15.73 24.01 -3.22
C TYR A 408 15.64 23.13 -4.46
N ASP A 409 16.06 21.89 -4.37
CA ASP A 409 15.90 20.91 -5.44
C ASP A 409 14.74 19.97 -5.09
N ILE A 410 13.69 19.87 -5.95
CA ILE A 410 12.56 18.98 -5.66
C ILE A 410 12.89 17.49 -5.90
N VAL A 411 14.04 17.19 -6.47
CA VAL A 411 14.53 15.82 -6.62
C VAL A 411 14.89 15.27 -5.24
N TYR A 412 14.46 14.04 -4.97
CA TYR A 412 14.67 13.40 -3.67
C TYR A 412 15.31 12.00 -3.76
N ASN A 413 15.50 11.45 -4.98
CA ASN A 413 16.07 10.11 -5.19
C ASN A 413 17.58 10.06 -4.89
N ASN A 414 18.23 11.21 -4.87
CA ASN A 414 19.64 11.35 -4.55
C ASN A 414 19.78 12.24 -3.30
N SER A 415 20.64 11.86 -2.40
CA SER A 415 20.94 12.66 -1.20
C SER A 415 21.47 14.04 -1.56
N THR A 416 22.22 14.13 -2.67
CA THR A 416 22.80 15.39 -3.17
C THR A 416 22.78 15.42 -4.69
N THR A 417 22.23 16.50 -5.27
CA THR A 417 22.22 16.74 -6.72
C THR A 417 23.38 17.63 -7.16
N PHE A 418 23.64 17.72 -8.47
CA PHE A 418 24.62 18.63 -9.03
C PHE A 418 24.38 20.08 -8.57
N LEU A 419 23.14 20.57 -8.67
CA LEU A 419 22.77 21.93 -8.26
C LEU A 419 23.03 22.18 -6.77
N MET A 420 22.78 21.21 -5.91
CA MET A 420 23.08 21.31 -4.48
C MET A 420 24.59 21.34 -4.21
N ASN A 421 25.38 20.57 -4.95
CA ASN A 421 26.84 20.62 -4.85
C ASN A 421 27.38 21.99 -5.26
N GLU A 422 26.88 22.57 -6.36
CA GLU A 422 27.26 23.93 -6.78
C GLU A 422 26.83 24.97 -5.73
N ALA A 423 25.65 24.83 -5.13
CA ALA A 423 25.23 25.70 -4.02
C ALA A 423 26.22 25.61 -2.83
N LYS A 424 26.62 24.41 -2.46
CA LYS A 424 27.60 24.21 -1.36
C LYS A 424 28.95 24.85 -1.67
N LYS A 425 29.46 24.72 -2.90
CA LYS A 425 30.72 25.38 -3.33
C LYS A 425 30.67 26.90 -3.21
N ASN A 426 29.48 27.48 -3.41
CA ASN A 426 29.23 28.93 -3.30
C ASN A 426 28.83 29.35 -1.87
N GLY A 427 28.94 28.49 -0.85
CA GLY A 427 28.59 28.80 0.53
C GLY A 427 27.09 29.02 0.78
N LEU A 428 26.22 28.51 -0.11
CA LEU A 428 24.76 28.64 -0.02
C LEU A 428 24.14 27.48 0.72
N ARG A 429 23.04 27.74 1.41
CA ARG A 429 22.17 26.68 1.95
C ARG A 429 21.47 25.97 0.81
N SER A 430 21.42 24.63 0.87
CA SER A 430 20.67 23.83 -0.09
C SER A 430 19.90 22.70 0.57
N THR A 431 18.84 22.24 -0.07
CA THR A 431 18.02 21.11 0.38
C THR A 431 17.44 20.35 -0.81
N ASN A 432 17.13 19.08 -0.60
CA ASN A 432 16.43 18.22 -1.57
C ASN A 432 14.92 18.20 -1.35
N GLY A 433 14.20 17.42 -2.18
CA GLY A 433 12.73 17.36 -2.21
C GLY A 433 12.07 16.48 -1.14
N ILE A 434 12.83 15.87 -0.21
CA ILE A 434 12.26 14.94 0.78
C ILE A 434 11.21 15.62 1.65
N ASP A 435 11.50 16.82 2.16
CA ASP A 435 10.57 17.54 3.03
C ASP A 435 9.29 17.93 2.28
N MET A 436 9.39 18.40 1.04
CA MET A 436 8.22 18.64 0.19
C MET A 436 7.41 17.35 -0.05
N LEU A 437 8.08 16.24 -0.32
CA LEU A 437 7.42 14.94 -0.51
C LEU A 437 6.62 14.53 0.72
N LEU A 438 7.17 14.71 1.92
CA LEU A 438 6.50 14.37 3.18
C LEU A 438 5.34 15.31 3.47
N ARG A 439 5.52 16.63 3.28
CA ARG A 439 4.49 17.63 3.54
C ARG A 439 3.30 17.47 2.59
N GLN A 440 3.52 17.26 1.29
CA GLN A 440 2.42 17.01 0.35
C GLN A 440 1.70 15.67 0.62
N ALA A 441 2.45 14.65 1.07
CA ALA A 441 1.87 13.38 1.46
C ALA A 441 1.00 13.52 2.72
N ALA A 442 1.41 14.33 3.70
CA ALA A 442 0.62 14.60 4.90
C ALA A 442 -0.71 15.31 4.57
N GLU A 443 -0.71 16.23 3.62
CA GLU A 443 -1.94 16.88 3.11
C GLU A 443 -2.85 15.86 2.41
N SER A 444 -2.29 14.99 1.57
CA SER A 444 -3.05 13.92 0.92
C SER A 444 -3.65 12.95 1.95
N PHE A 445 -2.89 12.60 2.98
CA PHE A 445 -3.34 11.76 4.09
C PHE A 445 -4.53 12.38 4.82
N CYS A 446 -4.48 13.70 5.05
CA CYS A 446 -5.58 14.44 5.67
C CYS A 446 -6.87 14.39 4.81
N HIS A 447 -6.76 14.45 3.49
CA HIS A 447 -7.93 14.30 2.60
C HIS A 447 -8.62 12.94 2.74
N TRP A 448 -7.88 11.85 3.00
CA TRP A 448 -8.45 10.50 3.10
C TRP A 448 -8.93 10.15 4.50
N PHE A 449 -8.26 10.64 5.54
CA PHE A 449 -8.52 10.21 6.91
C PHE A 449 -9.09 11.32 7.83
N GLY A 450 -9.16 12.56 7.34
CA GLY A 450 -9.71 13.69 8.10
C GLY A 450 -8.76 14.31 9.14
N PHE A 451 -7.52 13.83 9.22
CA PHE A 451 -6.48 14.37 10.11
C PHE A 451 -5.08 14.21 9.49
N SER A 452 -4.15 15.04 9.89
CA SER A 452 -2.75 14.98 9.43
C SER A 452 -1.89 14.13 10.38
N PRO A 453 -0.84 13.47 9.85
CA PRO A 453 0.21 12.88 10.69
C PRO A 453 0.85 13.95 11.58
N THR A 454 1.25 13.56 12.78
CA THR A 454 1.95 14.48 13.69
C THR A 454 3.35 14.80 13.19
N GLU A 455 3.93 15.95 13.63
CA GLU A 455 5.31 16.32 13.29
C GLU A 455 6.32 15.22 13.64
N ALA A 456 6.14 14.55 14.77
CA ALA A 456 6.97 13.40 15.16
C ALA A 456 6.85 12.22 14.19
N GLN A 457 5.65 11.99 13.64
CA GLN A 457 5.43 10.94 12.63
C GLN A 457 6.03 11.33 11.28
N ILE A 458 5.96 12.61 10.89
CA ILE A 458 6.58 13.11 9.65
C ILE A 458 8.10 12.97 9.74
N LYS A 459 8.71 13.41 10.84
CA LYS A 459 10.16 13.29 11.08
C LYS A 459 10.65 11.84 11.08
N LYS A 460 9.89 10.91 11.69
CA LYS A 460 10.22 9.48 11.64
C LYS A 460 10.10 8.89 10.24
N ALA A 461 9.12 9.34 9.44
CA ALA A 461 9.00 8.93 8.05
C ALA A 461 10.17 9.43 7.20
N LYS A 462 10.71 10.64 7.46
CA LYS A 462 11.92 11.16 6.84
C LYS A 462 13.10 10.23 7.02
N ASN A 463 13.39 9.85 8.27
CA ASN A 463 14.50 8.93 8.57
C ASN A 463 14.35 7.57 7.85
N LEU A 464 13.12 7.05 7.72
CA LEU A 464 12.88 5.79 6.99
C LEU A 464 13.15 5.91 5.49
N ILE A 465 12.99 7.09 4.89
CA ILE A 465 13.28 7.31 3.47
C ILE A 465 14.79 7.49 3.28
N GLU A 466 15.42 8.33 4.09
CA GLU A 466 16.85 8.64 4.00
C GLU A 466 17.74 7.40 4.16
N LEU A 467 17.29 6.40 4.92
CA LEU A 467 17.98 5.11 5.04
C LEU A 467 17.86 4.21 3.80
N ASN A 468 16.96 4.53 2.87
CA ASN A 468 16.67 3.72 1.67
C ASN A 468 17.01 4.45 0.36
N ILE A 469 17.56 5.63 0.41
CA ILE A 469 18.11 6.43 -0.69
C ILE A 469 19.66 6.42 -0.58
#